data_41c0bc3ff1f0b3ca73e73b9b455a98e2
#
_entry.id   41c0bc3ff1f0b3ca73e73b9b455a98e2
#
_cell.length_a   1.000
_cell.length_b   1.000
_cell.length_c   1.000
_cell.angle_alpha   90.00
_cell.angle_beta   90.00
_cell.angle_gamma   90.00
#
_symmetry.space_group_name_H-M   'P 1'
#
loop_
_entity.id
_entity.type
_entity.pdbx_description
1 polymer ?
#
loop_
_entity_poly.entity_id
_entity_poly.type
_entity_poly.pdbx_seq_one_letter_code
_entity_poly.pdbx_strand_id
1 'polypeptide(L)'
;MNADSDTELYKQLPAFAGVDADAAHRIGASVEQCAEWLARMAVVLRELSRIANARLSSEPVLELKVMYSRMAHESILNAAALERRLDELRSQAHRIQHTLDFHLGDALREAMFSPGTIGLATAFFRVVVPDLLQAIETYLAATNPLADYESVRLLKHARLDLQEHRGFGDEAMVVLLTSLANTKASTDWEHHLRQYLSRAGGILGDQPIPQHIKLPQPIAEEDYRVGADFARDARFSPIVPKVVPPAPEGASPVHAELYEMMWRRSQETTAAELCATVAYEWDDDDLGNDFLIDMTRHGWDEARHGMFGRAALQTEGKQIWEVPAWIGYARHTMPAPPPKRYAHLAVATEMPAMKHPGGKRGQWEFCRDQAQHPLMTTFQDFDWADEVNHVHFGRRWLIQHYFKGDRRKALELGDETVRDRQAFYTQYAAEHPETDSL
;
A
#
# COMPACT_ATOMS: atom_id res chain seq x y z
N MET A 1 -35.49 46.32 -6.76
CA MET A 1 -34.57 45.67 -7.72
C MET A 1 -35.39 45.39 -8.96
N ASN A 2 -34.95 45.83 -10.16
CA ASN A 2 -35.70 45.69 -11.38
C ASN A 2 -35.54 44.22 -11.90
N ALA A 3 -36.63 43.48 -12.02
CA ALA A 3 -36.62 42.08 -12.48
C ALA A 3 -35.91 41.91 -13.84
N ASP A 4 -35.94 42.91 -14.71
CA ASP A 4 -35.25 42.89 -16.01
C ASP A 4 -33.72 42.94 -15.89
N SER A 5 -33.17 43.71 -14.89
CA SER A 5 -31.72 43.81 -14.69
C SER A 5 -31.15 42.52 -14.11
N ASP A 6 -31.89 41.83 -13.23
CA ASP A 6 -31.47 40.55 -12.66
C ASP A 6 -31.50 39.44 -13.72
N THR A 7 -32.45 39.45 -14.62
CA THR A 7 -32.56 38.48 -15.73
C THR A 7 -31.38 38.58 -16.70
N GLU A 8 -30.93 39.79 -17.03
CA GLU A 8 -29.74 39.97 -17.89
C GLU A 8 -28.44 39.55 -17.18
N LEU A 9 -28.35 39.77 -15.85
CA LEU A 9 -27.23 39.30 -15.05
C LEU A 9 -27.15 37.75 -15.01
N TYR A 10 -28.28 37.09 -14.84
CA TYR A 10 -28.34 35.61 -14.76
C TYR A 10 -27.96 34.91 -16.07
N LYS A 11 -28.09 35.54 -17.24
CA LYS A 11 -27.61 35.02 -18.52
C LYS A 11 -26.09 34.87 -18.59
N GLN A 12 -25.35 35.53 -17.68
CA GLN A 12 -23.89 35.48 -17.62
C GLN A 12 -23.37 34.38 -16.66
N LEU A 13 -24.28 33.69 -15.97
CA LEU A 13 -23.89 32.60 -15.08
C LEU A 13 -23.35 31.38 -15.89
N PRO A 14 -22.38 30.63 -15.33
CA PRO A 14 -21.86 29.42 -15.97
C PRO A 14 -22.98 28.40 -16.21
N ALA A 15 -23.20 28.01 -17.46
CA ALA A 15 -24.35 27.18 -17.86
C ALA A 15 -24.21 25.69 -17.45
N PHE A 16 -23.00 25.18 -17.29
CA PHE A 16 -22.72 23.74 -17.21
C PHE A 16 -22.10 23.32 -15.88
N ALA A 17 -22.54 23.91 -14.76
CA ALA A 17 -22.13 23.49 -13.39
C ALA A 17 -20.60 23.34 -13.18
N GLY A 18 -19.82 24.27 -13.75
CA GLY A 18 -18.36 24.26 -13.66
C GLY A 18 -17.64 23.46 -14.75
N VAL A 19 -18.36 22.82 -15.66
CA VAL A 19 -17.76 22.29 -16.90
C VAL A 19 -17.56 23.45 -17.87
N ASP A 20 -16.38 23.54 -18.46
CA ASP A 20 -16.08 24.54 -19.50
C ASP A 20 -16.97 24.37 -20.71
N ALA A 21 -17.44 25.49 -21.31
CA ALA A 21 -18.41 25.46 -22.39
C ALA A 21 -17.88 24.76 -23.65
N ASP A 22 -16.61 24.99 -24.03
CA ASP A 22 -16.02 24.35 -25.20
C ASP A 22 -15.86 22.85 -24.97
N ALA A 23 -15.48 22.45 -23.73
CA ALA A 23 -15.42 21.05 -23.36
C ALA A 23 -16.81 20.38 -23.32
N ALA A 24 -17.86 21.08 -22.88
CA ALA A 24 -19.23 20.58 -22.88
C ALA A 24 -19.78 20.31 -24.30
N HIS A 25 -19.33 21.07 -25.27
CA HIS A 25 -19.72 20.90 -26.69
C HIS A 25 -18.84 19.91 -27.47
N ARG A 26 -17.82 19.34 -26.84
CA ARG A 26 -16.94 18.36 -27.49
C ARG A 26 -17.71 17.09 -27.86
N ILE A 27 -17.41 16.53 -29.04
CA ILE A 27 -17.87 15.19 -29.43
C ILE A 27 -17.02 14.19 -28.66
N GLY A 28 -17.08 13.74 -27.58
CA GLY A 28 -16.17 12.84 -26.87
C GLY A 28 -16.00 11.46 -27.51
N ALA A 29 -15.17 10.64 -26.93
CA ALA A 29 -15.03 9.22 -27.24
C ALA A 29 -16.36 8.48 -26.96
N SER A 30 -16.59 7.35 -27.62
CA SER A 30 -17.78 6.53 -27.38
C SER A 30 -17.75 5.86 -26.01
N VAL A 31 -18.92 5.42 -25.53
CA VAL A 31 -19.01 4.66 -24.25
C VAL A 31 -18.15 3.40 -24.30
N GLU A 32 -18.13 2.69 -25.42
CA GLU A 32 -17.34 1.49 -25.64
C GLU A 32 -15.84 1.78 -25.51
N GLN A 33 -15.37 2.84 -26.18
CA GLN A 33 -13.95 3.26 -26.10
C GLN A 33 -13.57 3.71 -24.69
N CYS A 34 -14.43 4.50 -24.05
CA CYS A 34 -14.22 4.93 -22.67
C CYS A 34 -14.13 3.71 -21.71
N ALA A 35 -15.02 2.74 -21.88
CA ALA A 35 -15.04 1.54 -21.06
C ALA A 35 -13.80 0.65 -21.28
N GLU A 36 -13.31 0.51 -22.52
CA GLU A 36 -12.07 -0.21 -22.81
C GLU A 36 -10.87 0.43 -22.10
N TRP A 37 -10.74 1.75 -22.20
CA TRP A 37 -9.67 2.49 -21.53
C TRP A 37 -9.76 2.42 -20.00
N LEU A 38 -10.97 2.57 -19.43
CA LEU A 38 -11.18 2.43 -17.99
C LEU A 38 -10.83 1.02 -17.49
N ALA A 39 -11.22 -0.02 -18.25
CA ALA A 39 -10.90 -1.40 -17.89
C ALA A 39 -9.39 -1.64 -17.85
N ARG A 40 -8.63 -1.15 -18.83
CA ARG A 40 -7.18 -1.26 -18.87
C ARG A 40 -6.52 -0.51 -17.72
N MET A 41 -6.95 0.73 -17.43
CA MET A 41 -6.44 1.50 -16.29
C MET A 41 -6.78 0.83 -14.94
N ALA A 42 -7.98 0.26 -14.78
CA ALA A 42 -8.35 -0.48 -13.57
C ALA A 42 -7.46 -1.69 -13.34
N VAL A 43 -7.12 -2.45 -14.39
CA VAL A 43 -6.17 -3.58 -14.31
C VAL A 43 -4.78 -3.10 -13.91
N VAL A 44 -4.27 -2.03 -14.50
CA VAL A 44 -2.94 -1.50 -14.14
C VAL A 44 -2.91 -1.05 -12.69
N LEU A 45 -3.94 -0.36 -12.21
CA LEU A 45 -4.06 0.07 -10.80
C LEU A 45 -4.14 -1.13 -9.85
N ARG A 46 -4.91 -2.16 -10.18
CA ARG A 46 -5.00 -3.41 -9.42
C ARG A 46 -3.64 -4.11 -9.33
N GLU A 47 -2.96 -4.28 -10.47
CA GLU A 47 -1.65 -4.91 -10.51
C GLU A 47 -0.57 -4.05 -9.83
N LEU A 48 -0.66 -2.72 -9.89
CA LEU A 48 0.21 -1.83 -9.12
C LEU A 48 0.08 -2.09 -7.61
N SER A 49 -1.16 -2.21 -7.11
CA SER A 49 -1.43 -2.61 -5.73
C SER A 49 -0.87 -4.00 -5.42
N ARG A 50 -1.09 -4.97 -6.31
CA ARG A 50 -0.61 -6.35 -6.15
C ARG A 50 0.91 -6.44 -6.12
N ILE A 51 1.59 -5.75 -7.03
CA ILE A 51 3.07 -5.68 -7.07
C ILE A 51 3.60 -5.02 -5.80
N ALA A 52 3.02 -3.91 -5.38
CA ALA A 52 3.43 -3.21 -4.16
C ALA A 52 3.31 -4.12 -2.92
N ASN A 53 2.20 -4.85 -2.76
CA ASN A 53 2.00 -5.80 -1.66
C ASN A 53 3.02 -6.97 -1.73
N ALA A 54 3.21 -7.59 -2.90
CA ALA A 54 4.12 -8.70 -3.07
C ALA A 54 5.57 -8.34 -2.74
N ARG A 55 5.98 -7.13 -3.10
CA ARG A 55 7.36 -6.69 -3.03
C ARG A 55 7.71 -5.92 -1.76
N LEU A 56 6.71 -5.52 -0.96
CA LEU A 56 6.90 -4.69 0.22
C LEU A 56 7.84 -5.32 1.24
N SER A 57 7.67 -6.60 1.55
CA SER A 57 8.54 -7.32 2.49
C SER A 57 9.97 -7.53 1.98
N SER A 58 10.16 -7.60 0.66
CA SER A 58 11.48 -7.78 0.02
C SER A 58 12.22 -6.45 -0.22
N GLU A 59 11.57 -5.30 -0.07
CA GLU A 59 12.22 -3.99 -0.18
C GLU A 59 12.96 -3.66 1.12
N PRO A 60 14.28 -3.47 1.12
CA PRO A 60 15.01 -3.14 2.34
C PRO A 60 14.82 -1.69 2.78
N VAL A 61 14.71 -0.73 1.86
CA VAL A 61 14.71 0.71 2.16
C VAL A 61 13.37 1.13 2.75
N LEU A 62 13.39 1.60 4.01
CA LEU A 62 12.18 1.90 4.78
C LEU A 62 11.29 2.93 4.09
N GLU A 63 11.87 4.00 3.56
CA GLU A 63 11.13 5.09 2.91
C GLU A 63 10.37 4.61 1.68
N LEU A 64 10.99 3.75 0.87
CA LEU A 64 10.34 3.11 -0.28
C LEU A 64 9.25 2.14 0.17
N LYS A 65 9.53 1.34 1.20
CA LYS A 65 8.57 0.39 1.77
C LYS A 65 7.29 1.08 2.24
N VAL A 66 7.41 2.17 2.98
CA VAL A 66 6.26 2.97 3.43
C VAL A 66 5.49 3.54 2.24
N MET A 67 6.19 4.03 1.21
CA MET A 67 5.55 4.53 0.00
C MET A 67 4.83 3.42 -0.77
N TYR A 68 5.40 2.22 -0.88
CA TYR A 68 4.75 1.08 -1.53
C TYR A 68 3.49 0.63 -0.77
N SER A 69 3.47 0.70 0.55
CA SER A 69 2.25 0.44 1.34
C SER A 69 1.14 1.44 1.01
N ARG A 70 1.47 2.74 0.91
CA ARG A 70 0.54 3.78 0.48
C ARG A 70 0.02 3.54 -0.93
N MET A 71 0.95 3.28 -1.88
CA MET A 71 0.61 2.99 -3.28
C MET A 71 -0.31 1.78 -3.41
N ALA A 72 -0.07 0.72 -2.61
CA ALA A 72 -0.92 -0.47 -2.62
C ALA A 72 -2.36 -0.12 -2.25
N HIS A 73 -2.56 0.67 -1.19
CA HIS A 73 -3.89 1.06 -0.73
C HIS A 73 -4.61 2.02 -1.70
N GLU A 74 -3.96 3.11 -2.09
CA GLU A 74 -4.59 4.11 -2.97
C GLU A 74 -4.88 3.53 -4.36
N SER A 75 -4.01 2.66 -4.88
CA SER A 75 -4.22 2.02 -6.18
C SER A 75 -5.41 1.07 -6.18
N ILE A 76 -5.62 0.25 -5.13
CA ILE A 76 -6.79 -0.64 -5.11
C ILE A 76 -8.10 0.13 -4.89
N LEU A 77 -8.09 1.23 -4.14
CA LEU A 77 -9.26 2.11 -4.03
C LEU A 77 -9.67 2.67 -5.39
N ASN A 78 -8.70 3.17 -6.15
CA ASN A 78 -8.93 3.70 -7.49
C ASN A 78 -9.35 2.60 -8.48
N ALA A 79 -8.72 1.42 -8.45
CA ALA A 79 -9.13 0.28 -9.27
C ALA A 79 -10.59 -0.13 -9.02
N ALA A 80 -10.96 -0.31 -7.75
CA ALA A 80 -12.32 -0.69 -7.36
C ALA A 80 -13.37 0.39 -7.75
N ALA A 81 -12.99 1.66 -7.73
CA ALA A 81 -13.87 2.75 -8.17
C ALA A 81 -14.10 2.69 -9.69
N LEU A 82 -13.04 2.44 -10.48
CA LEU A 82 -13.16 2.30 -11.93
C LEU A 82 -13.94 1.04 -12.32
N GLU A 83 -13.75 -0.07 -11.63
CA GLU A 83 -14.50 -1.31 -11.86
C GLU A 83 -15.99 -1.12 -11.61
N ARG A 84 -16.40 -0.46 -10.51
CA ARG A 84 -17.80 -0.10 -10.28
C ARG A 84 -18.35 0.81 -11.39
N ARG A 85 -17.53 1.74 -11.89
CA ARG A 85 -17.93 2.60 -13.01
C ARG A 85 -18.17 1.79 -14.28
N LEU A 86 -17.38 0.76 -14.55
CA LEU A 86 -17.57 -0.14 -15.69
C LEU A 86 -18.94 -0.85 -15.65
N ASP A 87 -19.41 -1.25 -14.45
CA ASP A 87 -20.74 -1.86 -14.28
C ASP A 87 -21.89 -0.87 -14.60
N GLU A 88 -21.67 0.43 -14.44
CA GLU A 88 -22.66 1.47 -14.78
C GLU A 88 -22.72 1.77 -16.27
N LEU A 89 -21.65 1.49 -17.02
CA LEU A 89 -21.59 1.71 -18.46
C LEU A 89 -22.25 0.54 -19.20
N ARG A 90 -23.04 0.82 -20.21
CA ARG A 90 -23.70 -0.19 -21.06
C ARG A 90 -22.72 -0.93 -21.98
N SER A 91 -21.50 -1.16 -21.55
CA SER A 91 -20.46 -1.83 -22.30
C SER A 91 -20.24 -3.26 -21.79
N GLN A 92 -19.67 -4.11 -22.64
CA GLN A 92 -19.21 -5.43 -22.26
C GLN A 92 -17.73 -5.44 -21.82
N ALA A 93 -17.12 -4.28 -21.58
CA ALA A 93 -15.72 -4.16 -21.22
C ALA A 93 -15.33 -4.97 -19.97
N HIS A 94 -16.25 -5.15 -19.00
CA HIS A 94 -16.05 -6.06 -17.87
C HIS A 94 -15.83 -7.53 -18.28
N ARG A 95 -16.35 -7.97 -19.44
CA ARG A 95 -16.05 -9.29 -20.02
C ARG A 95 -14.67 -9.32 -20.67
N ILE A 96 -14.15 -8.16 -21.06
CA ILE A 96 -12.83 -7.99 -21.65
C ILE A 96 -11.74 -8.16 -20.58
N GLN A 97 -12.04 -7.95 -19.29
CA GLN A 97 -11.11 -8.21 -18.20
C GLN A 97 -10.57 -9.66 -18.19
N HIS A 98 -11.36 -10.63 -18.66
CA HIS A 98 -10.93 -12.02 -18.82
C HIS A 98 -10.14 -12.28 -20.11
N THR A 99 -10.14 -11.35 -21.06
CA THR A 99 -9.43 -11.40 -22.36
C THR A 99 -8.46 -10.26 -22.52
N LEU A 100 -8.19 -9.51 -21.44
CA LEU A 100 -7.25 -8.40 -21.47
C LEU A 100 -5.93 -8.86 -22.02
N ASP A 101 -5.51 -8.10 -22.99
CA ASP A 101 -4.29 -8.14 -23.73
C ASP A 101 -3.18 -8.82 -22.90
N PHE A 102 -2.87 -10.07 -23.25
CA PHE A 102 -1.77 -10.83 -22.65
C PHE A 102 -0.49 -9.99 -22.54
N HIS A 103 -0.28 -9.08 -23.49
CA HIS A 103 0.92 -8.25 -23.53
C HIS A 103 0.94 -7.18 -22.43
N LEU A 104 -0.20 -6.63 -22.00
CA LEU A 104 -0.25 -5.74 -20.84
C LEU A 104 0.00 -6.53 -19.55
N GLY A 105 -0.60 -7.71 -19.45
CA GLY A 105 -0.33 -8.67 -18.35
C GLY A 105 1.14 -9.05 -18.27
N ASP A 106 1.78 -9.36 -19.41
CA ASP A 106 3.21 -9.65 -19.48
C ASP A 106 4.07 -8.48 -18.98
N ALA A 107 3.75 -7.24 -19.39
CA ALA A 107 4.47 -6.05 -18.93
C ALA A 107 4.38 -5.86 -17.39
N LEU A 108 3.19 -6.07 -16.83
CA LEU A 108 2.95 -5.97 -15.38
C LEU A 108 3.59 -7.13 -14.63
N ARG A 109 3.63 -8.33 -15.23
CA ARG A 109 4.36 -9.48 -14.70
C ARG A 109 5.87 -9.20 -14.64
N GLU A 110 6.47 -8.64 -15.69
CA GLU A 110 7.86 -8.22 -15.67
C GLU A 110 8.13 -7.19 -14.55
N ALA A 111 7.23 -6.21 -14.36
CA ALA A 111 7.33 -5.26 -13.26
C ALA A 111 7.30 -5.93 -11.88
N MET A 112 6.53 -7.02 -11.69
CA MET A 112 6.52 -7.83 -10.46
C MET A 112 7.92 -8.42 -10.16
N PHE A 113 8.65 -8.85 -11.18
CA PHE A 113 9.98 -9.46 -11.05
C PHE A 113 11.13 -8.46 -11.14
N SER A 114 10.87 -7.17 -10.98
CA SER A 114 11.88 -6.12 -10.99
C SER A 114 13.08 -6.46 -10.10
N PRO A 115 14.33 -6.33 -10.59
CA PRO A 115 15.52 -6.72 -9.85
C PRO A 115 15.86 -5.71 -8.75
N GLY A 116 15.73 -6.12 -7.48
CA GLY A 116 16.12 -5.32 -6.30
C GLY A 116 15.43 -3.96 -6.21
N THR A 117 15.95 -3.11 -5.33
CA THR A 117 15.41 -1.77 -5.05
C THR A 117 15.39 -0.87 -6.30
N ILE A 118 16.50 -0.83 -7.05
CA ILE A 118 16.62 0.06 -8.24
C ILE A 118 15.63 -0.35 -9.32
N GLY A 119 15.52 -1.65 -9.61
CA GLY A 119 14.58 -2.14 -10.61
C GLY A 119 13.14 -1.86 -10.24
N LEU A 120 12.75 -2.12 -8.99
CA LEU A 120 11.37 -1.90 -8.52
C LEU A 120 11.01 -0.40 -8.51
N ALA A 121 11.89 0.45 -8.00
CA ALA A 121 11.70 1.90 -8.04
C ALA A 121 11.60 2.42 -9.48
N THR A 122 12.40 1.88 -10.40
CA THR A 122 12.33 2.20 -11.83
C THR A 122 10.98 1.77 -12.43
N ALA A 123 10.52 0.53 -12.14
CA ALA A 123 9.24 0.04 -12.64
C ALA A 123 8.08 0.95 -12.20
N PHE A 124 8.04 1.35 -10.92
CA PHE A 124 6.98 2.20 -10.42
C PHE A 124 7.12 3.65 -10.90
N PHE A 125 8.26 4.29 -10.64
CA PHE A 125 8.38 5.74 -10.75
C PHE A 125 8.86 6.23 -12.13
N ARG A 126 9.44 5.36 -12.95
CA ARG A 126 9.88 5.73 -14.31
C ARG A 126 8.99 5.16 -15.41
N VAL A 127 8.21 4.10 -15.10
CA VAL A 127 7.40 3.42 -16.11
C VAL A 127 5.91 3.45 -15.76
N VAL A 128 5.45 2.70 -14.76
CA VAL A 128 4.02 2.45 -14.55
C VAL A 128 3.27 3.71 -14.15
N VAL A 129 3.73 4.46 -13.15
CA VAL A 129 3.05 5.66 -12.66
C VAL A 129 3.05 6.78 -13.70
N PRO A 130 4.16 7.12 -14.38
CA PRO A 130 4.14 8.11 -15.45
C PRO A 130 3.24 7.74 -16.63
N ASP A 131 3.26 6.48 -17.07
CA ASP A 131 2.46 6.04 -18.21
C ASP A 131 0.96 5.99 -17.85
N LEU A 132 0.61 5.65 -16.59
CA LEU A 132 -0.76 5.70 -16.10
C LEU A 132 -1.28 7.15 -15.98
N LEU A 133 -0.46 8.08 -15.51
CA LEU A 133 -0.78 9.50 -15.55
C LEU A 133 -1.03 9.99 -16.99
N GLN A 134 -0.18 9.60 -17.93
CA GLN A 134 -0.37 9.93 -19.34
C GLN A 134 -1.67 9.33 -19.91
N ALA A 135 -2.00 8.09 -19.52
CA ALA A 135 -3.25 7.44 -19.92
C ALA A 135 -4.48 8.21 -19.41
N ILE A 136 -4.45 8.63 -18.15
CA ILE A 136 -5.51 9.46 -17.56
C ILE A 136 -5.65 10.80 -18.30
N GLU A 137 -4.55 11.49 -18.59
CA GLU A 137 -4.59 12.76 -19.33
C GLU A 137 -5.15 12.56 -20.74
N THR A 138 -4.77 11.48 -21.42
CA THR A 138 -5.31 11.13 -22.75
C THR A 138 -6.82 10.90 -22.66
N TYR A 139 -7.30 10.15 -21.67
CA TYR A 139 -8.72 9.93 -21.45
C TYR A 139 -9.49 11.25 -21.22
N LEU A 140 -8.99 12.06 -20.26
CA LEU A 140 -9.63 13.34 -19.90
C LEU A 140 -9.67 14.33 -21.08
N ALA A 141 -8.68 14.28 -21.97
CA ALA A 141 -8.65 15.09 -23.17
C ALA A 141 -9.63 14.58 -24.25
N ALA A 142 -9.87 13.27 -24.32
CA ALA A 142 -10.68 12.64 -25.35
C ALA A 142 -12.17 12.55 -25.02
N THR A 143 -12.54 12.45 -23.74
CA THR A 143 -13.95 12.31 -23.35
C THR A 143 -14.69 13.66 -23.30
N ASN A 144 -16.05 13.62 -23.33
CA ASN A 144 -16.86 14.79 -23.02
C ASN A 144 -17.11 14.86 -21.50
N PRO A 145 -16.59 15.87 -20.79
CA PRO A 145 -16.67 15.94 -19.34
C PRO A 145 -18.07 16.21 -18.78
N LEU A 146 -19.01 16.65 -19.63
CA LEU A 146 -20.41 16.80 -19.22
C LEU A 146 -21.16 15.47 -19.32
N ALA A 147 -20.94 14.73 -20.41
CA ALA A 147 -21.59 13.43 -20.64
C ALA A 147 -21.02 12.33 -19.76
N ASP A 148 -19.70 12.30 -19.57
CA ASP A 148 -18.95 11.28 -18.83
C ASP A 148 -18.43 11.82 -17.48
N TYR A 149 -19.25 12.61 -16.81
CA TYR A 149 -18.86 13.33 -15.59
C TYR A 149 -18.31 12.41 -14.49
N GLU A 150 -18.93 11.25 -14.27
CA GLU A 150 -18.52 10.34 -13.19
C GLU A 150 -17.13 9.73 -13.47
N SER A 151 -16.84 9.28 -14.69
CA SER A 151 -15.50 8.79 -15.03
C SER A 151 -14.45 9.90 -14.90
N VAL A 152 -14.77 11.10 -15.37
CA VAL A 152 -13.88 12.27 -15.25
C VAL A 152 -13.59 12.59 -13.78
N ARG A 153 -14.60 12.54 -12.93
CA ARG A 153 -14.44 12.76 -11.48
C ARG A 153 -13.52 11.72 -10.85
N LEU A 154 -13.76 10.44 -11.11
CA LEU A 154 -12.92 9.33 -10.58
C LEU A 154 -11.47 9.45 -11.04
N LEU A 155 -11.24 9.69 -12.33
CA LEU A 155 -9.89 9.82 -12.88
C LEU A 155 -9.15 11.06 -12.36
N LYS A 156 -9.85 12.16 -12.07
CA LYS A 156 -9.24 13.32 -11.40
C LYS A 156 -8.74 12.97 -10.01
N HIS A 157 -9.45 12.14 -9.23
CA HIS A 157 -8.99 11.67 -7.92
C HIS A 157 -7.77 10.75 -8.06
N ALA A 158 -7.86 9.73 -8.92
CA ALA A 158 -6.73 8.83 -9.19
C ALA A 158 -5.47 9.60 -9.65
N ARG A 159 -5.66 10.65 -10.47
CA ARG A 159 -4.56 11.52 -10.90
C ARG A 159 -3.86 12.21 -9.74
N LEU A 160 -4.61 12.72 -8.74
CA LEU A 160 -4.01 13.37 -7.56
C LEU A 160 -3.12 12.40 -6.79
N ASP A 161 -3.61 11.20 -6.48
CA ASP A 161 -2.82 10.18 -5.79
C ASP A 161 -1.55 9.83 -6.58
N LEU A 162 -1.69 9.58 -7.87
CA LEU A 162 -0.55 9.23 -8.74
C LEU A 162 0.45 10.39 -8.91
N GLN A 163 0.01 11.65 -8.85
CA GLN A 163 0.90 12.81 -8.86
C GLN A 163 1.74 12.88 -7.58
N GLU A 164 1.17 12.55 -6.42
CA GLU A 164 1.93 12.46 -5.17
C GLU A 164 2.92 11.28 -5.19
N HIS A 165 2.50 10.11 -5.72
CA HIS A 165 3.42 8.98 -5.94
C HIS A 165 4.58 9.36 -6.84
N ARG A 166 4.31 10.07 -7.94
CA ARG A 166 5.34 10.55 -8.86
C ARG A 166 6.27 11.54 -8.19
N GLY A 167 5.73 12.52 -7.44
CA GLY A 167 6.54 13.51 -6.72
C GLY A 167 7.55 12.85 -5.78
N PHE A 168 7.09 11.91 -4.94
CA PHE A 168 8.00 11.11 -4.11
C PHE A 168 9.00 10.32 -4.95
N GLY A 169 8.54 9.69 -6.02
CA GLY A 169 9.39 8.89 -6.90
C GLY A 169 10.49 9.70 -7.57
N ASP A 170 10.16 10.90 -8.05
CA ASP A 170 11.15 11.80 -8.68
C ASP A 170 12.26 12.18 -7.68
N GLU A 171 11.92 12.51 -6.43
CA GLU A 171 12.88 12.77 -5.35
C GLU A 171 13.71 11.53 -4.99
N ALA A 172 13.06 10.38 -4.83
CA ALA A 172 13.74 9.12 -4.51
C ALA A 172 14.72 8.70 -5.60
N MET A 173 14.34 8.81 -6.87
CA MET A 173 15.20 8.45 -8.00
C MET A 173 16.45 9.35 -8.10
N VAL A 174 16.37 10.62 -7.72
CA VAL A 174 17.56 11.50 -7.62
C VAL A 174 18.58 10.90 -6.64
N VAL A 175 18.14 10.39 -5.50
CA VAL A 175 19.03 9.79 -4.51
C VAL A 175 19.54 8.42 -4.94
N LEU A 176 18.64 7.56 -5.46
CA LEU A 176 18.97 6.20 -5.84
C LEU A 176 19.92 6.10 -7.03
N LEU A 177 19.88 7.05 -7.95
CA LEU A 177 20.67 7.03 -9.18
C LEU A 177 22.01 7.84 -9.09
N THR A 178 22.52 8.04 -7.89
CA THR A 178 23.80 8.77 -7.68
C THR A 178 25.02 8.01 -8.20
N SER A 179 24.95 6.68 -8.33
CA SER A 179 26.04 5.88 -8.90
C SER A 179 25.80 5.53 -10.37
N LEU A 180 26.88 5.42 -11.16
CA LEU A 180 26.80 5.00 -12.57
C LEU A 180 26.21 3.58 -12.71
N ALA A 181 26.49 2.69 -11.76
CA ALA A 181 25.94 1.33 -11.77
C ALA A 181 24.41 1.34 -11.60
N ASN A 182 23.88 2.13 -10.65
CA ASN A 182 22.44 2.26 -10.43
C ASN A 182 21.75 2.94 -11.63
N THR A 183 22.37 3.99 -12.19
CA THR A 183 21.85 4.66 -13.39
C THR A 183 21.74 3.70 -14.55
N LYS A 184 22.79 2.89 -14.79
CA LYS A 184 22.76 1.88 -15.84
C LYS A 184 21.69 0.81 -15.58
N ALA A 185 21.60 0.27 -14.37
CA ALA A 185 20.60 -0.72 -13.99
C ALA A 185 19.16 -0.19 -14.20
N SER A 186 18.91 1.05 -13.81
CA SER A 186 17.62 1.71 -14.04
C SER A 186 17.30 1.86 -15.53
N THR A 187 18.25 2.35 -16.32
CA THR A 187 18.06 2.56 -17.76
C THR A 187 17.81 1.24 -18.49
N ASP A 188 18.58 0.21 -18.19
CA ASP A 188 18.44 -1.10 -18.81
C ASP A 188 17.08 -1.71 -18.46
N TRP A 189 16.63 -1.58 -17.20
CA TRP A 189 15.35 -2.09 -16.75
C TRP A 189 14.15 -1.31 -17.30
N GLU A 190 14.25 0.02 -17.33
CA GLU A 190 13.24 0.85 -17.99
C GLU A 190 13.07 0.46 -19.46
N HIS A 191 14.20 0.27 -20.18
CA HIS A 191 14.17 -0.16 -21.58
C HIS A 191 13.48 -1.52 -21.73
N HIS A 192 13.79 -2.49 -20.86
CA HIS A 192 13.17 -3.80 -20.83
C HIS A 192 11.64 -3.71 -20.69
N LEU A 193 11.14 -3.00 -19.67
CA LEU A 193 9.71 -2.84 -19.43
C LEU A 193 8.98 -2.10 -20.56
N ARG A 194 9.62 -1.06 -21.13
CA ARG A 194 9.02 -0.31 -22.24
C ARG A 194 8.87 -1.13 -23.51
N GLN A 195 9.70 -2.15 -23.74
CA GLN A 195 9.50 -3.08 -24.86
C GLN A 195 8.21 -3.89 -24.69
N TYR A 196 7.93 -4.40 -23.49
CA TYR A 196 6.68 -5.10 -23.17
C TYR A 196 5.46 -4.17 -23.27
N LEU A 197 5.54 -2.97 -22.74
CA LEU A 197 4.45 -1.99 -22.84
C LEU A 197 4.19 -1.55 -24.28
N SER A 198 5.24 -1.37 -25.10
CA SER A 198 5.08 -1.08 -26.52
C SER A 198 4.36 -2.20 -27.29
N ARG A 199 4.60 -3.47 -26.89
CA ARG A 199 3.88 -4.62 -27.44
C ARG A 199 2.40 -4.62 -27.06
N ALA A 200 2.05 -4.05 -25.89
CA ALA A 200 0.67 -3.87 -25.45
C ALA A 200 -0.04 -2.66 -26.08
N GLY A 201 0.67 -1.85 -26.88
CA GLY A 201 0.15 -0.57 -27.39
C GLY A 201 0.02 0.49 -26.28
N GLY A 202 0.85 0.42 -25.26
CA GLY A 202 0.76 1.27 -24.06
C GLY A 202 -0.36 0.83 -23.10
N ILE A 203 -0.61 1.63 -22.07
CA ILE A 203 -1.66 1.32 -21.08
C ILE A 203 -3.06 1.33 -21.71
N LEU A 204 -3.38 2.30 -22.56
CA LEU A 204 -4.69 2.39 -23.20
C LEU A 204 -4.86 1.43 -24.40
N GLY A 205 -3.78 0.88 -24.95
CA GLY A 205 -3.81 0.06 -26.16
C GLY A 205 -4.01 0.87 -27.45
N ASP A 206 -3.81 2.18 -27.38
CA ASP A 206 -4.02 3.14 -28.47
C ASP A 206 -2.74 3.54 -29.22
N GLN A 207 -1.59 3.10 -28.73
CA GLN A 207 -0.29 3.38 -29.35
C GLN A 207 0.00 2.38 -30.48
N PRO A 208 0.69 2.81 -31.56
CA PRO A 208 1.08 1.91 -32.63
C PRO A 208 1.98 0.76 -32.11
N ILE A 209 1.59 -0.47 -32.40
CA ILE A 209 2.39 -1.66 -32.06
C ILE A 209 3.44 -1.87 -33.16
N PRO A 210 4.74 -1.81 -32.83
CA PRO A 210 5.79 -2.06 -33.80
C PRO A 210 5.73 -3.47 -34.38
N GLN A 211 5.77 -3.60 -35.71
CA GLN A 211 5.57 -4.89 -36.42
C GLN A 211 6.63 -5.97 -36.12
N HIS A 212 7.80 -5.59 -35.63
CA HIS A 212 8.95 -6.49 -35.44
C HIS A 212 9.63 -6.33 -34.07
N ILE A 213 8.85 -6.08 -33.00
CA ILE A 213 9.43 -6.13 -31.66
C ILE A 213 9.81 -7.59 -31.34
N LYS A 214 11.11 -7.80 -31.12
CA LYS A 214 11.61 -8.99 -30.44
C LYS A 214 11.63 -8.68 -28.94
N LEU A 215 10.69 -9.25 -28.20
CA LEU A 215 10.68 -9.12 -26.75
C LEU A 215 11.95 -9.75 -26.15
N PRO A 216 12.52 -9.16 -25.11
CA PRO A 216 13.53 -9.84 -24.32
C PRO A 216 12.94 -11.10 -23.67
N GLN A 217 13.81 -12.00 -23.21
CA GLN A 217 13.35 -13.16 -22.46
C GLN A 217 12.70 -12.69 -21.14
N PRO A 218 11.57 -13.29 -20.72
CA PRO A 218 10.97 -13.01 -19.43
C PRO A 218 11.96 -13.28 -18.29
N ILE A 219 11.89 -12.44 -17.24
CA ILE A 219 12.76 -12.61 -16.05
C ILE A 219 12.44 -13.92 -15.32
N ALA A 220 11.16 -14.30 -15.24
CA ALA A 220 10.73 -15.53 -14.60
C ALA A 220 9.52 -16.13 -15.32
N GLU A 221 9.45 -17.45 -15.32
CA GLU A 221 8.30 -18.21 -15.85
C GLU A 221 7.30 -18.59 -14.74
N GLU A 222 7.76 -18.68 -13.49
CA GLU A 222 6.94 -19.03 -12.33
C GLU A 222 6.25 -17.79 -11.71
N ASP A 223 5.28 -18.02 -10.82
CA ASP A 223 4.66 -16.96 -10.04
C ASP A 223 5.59 -16.42 -8.96
N TYR A 224 5.47 -15.11 -8.69
CA TYR A 224 6.28 -14.49 -7.65
C TYR A 224 5.89 -15.04 -6.26
N ARG A 225 6.91 -15.41 -5.48
CA ARG A 225 6.74 -15.88 -4.10
C ARG A 225 7.37 -14.90 -3.12
N VAL A 226 6.62 -14.56 -2.08
CA VAL A 226 7.12 -13.72 -1.00
C VAL A 226 8.21 -14.46 -0.22
N GLY A 227 9.30 -13.75 0.11
CA GLY A 227 10.40 -14.31 0.90
C GLY A 227 9.99 -14.60 2.34
N ALA A 228 10.69 -15.53 2.98
CA ALA A 228 10.43 -15.94 4.37
C ALA A 228 10.84 -14.89 5.40
N ASP A 229 11.74 -13.98 5.08
CA ASP A 229 12.23 -12.91 5.96
C ASP A 229 11.88 -11.53 5.38
N PHE A 230 11.62 -10.57 6.26
CA PHE A 230 11.41 -9.17 5.87
C PHE A 230 12.77 -8.47 5.73
N ALA A 231 13.02 -7.92 4.54
CA ALA A 231 14.29 -7.26 4.24
C ALA A 231 14.50 -5.99 5.06
N ARG A 232 15.74 -5.76 5.46
CA ARG A 232 16.21 -4.52 6.11
C ARG A 232 17.51 -4.08 5.44
N ASP A 233 17.71 -2.79 5.32
CA ASP A 233 18.95 -2.26 4.80
C ASP A 233 20.06 -2.19 5.86
N ALA A 234 21.29 -1.87 5.42
CA ALA A 234 22.47 -1.84 6.27
C ALA A 234 22.44 -0.74 7.36
N ARG A 235 21.49 0.20 7.32
CA ARG A 235 21.32 1.22 8.36
C ARG A 235 20.76 0.62 9.65
N PHE A 236 20.09 -0.54 9.60
CA PHE A 236 19.40 -1.11 10.75
C PHE A 236 20.25 -2.17 11.44
N SER A 237 20.13 -2.19 12.79
CA SER A 237 20.65 -3.28 13.63
C SER A 237 19.50 -4.26 13.94
N PRO A 238 19.42 -5.42 13.26
CA PRO A 238 18.29 -6.34 13.43
C PRO A 238 18.43 -7.12 14.73
N ILE A 239 17.31 -7.28 15.46
CA ILE A 239 17.21 -8.14 16.65
C ILE A 239 16.07 -9.14 16.47
N VAL A 240 16.26 -10.39 16.90
CA VAL A 240 15.24 -11.43 16.85
C VAL A 240 14.39 -11.44 18.13
N PRO A 241 14.93 -11.53 19.35
CA PRO A 241 14.16 -11.29 20.56
C PRO A 241 13.74 -9.82 20.63
N LYS A 242 12.58 -9.57 21.22
CA LYS A 242 12.11 -8.20 21.44
C LYS A 242 12.85 -7.59 22.62
N VAL A 243 13.97 -6.94 22.35
CA VAL A 243 14.74 -6.20 23.36
C VAL A 243 14.41 -4.70 23.23
N VAL A 244 13.79 -4.15 24.26
CA VAL A 244 13.51 -2.71 24.33
C VAL A 244 14.82 -1.95 24.50
N PRO A 245 15.12 -0.94 23.66
CA PRO A 245 16.33 -0.16 23.83
C PRO A 245 16.28 0.62 25.16
N PRO A 246 17.42 0.84 25.80
CA PRO A 246 17.47 1.64 27.01
C PRO A 246 17.00 3.07 26.74
N ALA A 247 16.25 3.64 27.65
CA ALA A 247 15.89 5.04 27.60
C ALA A 247 17.13 5.95 27.67
N PRO A 248 17.05 7.20 27.24
CA PRO A 248 18.14 8.15 27.37
C PRO A 248 18.65 8.26 28.83
N GLU A 249 19.95 8.49 29.00
CA GLU A 249 20.56 8.63 30.32
C GLU A 249 19.88 9.75 31.13
N GLY A 250 19.54 9.46 32.38
CA GLY A 250 18.83 10.41 33.26
C GLY A 250 17.33 10.53 33.02
N ALA A 251 16.75 9.71 32.15
CA ALA A 251 15.31 9.70 31.89
C ALA A 251 14.53 9.37 33.18
N SER A 252 13.44 10.10 33.43
CA SER A 252 12.48 9.72 34.48
C SER A 252 11.75 8.43 34.10
N PRO A 253 11.12 7.71 35.06
CA PRO A 253 10.33 6.51 34.72
C PRO A 253 9.23 6.77 33.66
N VAL A 254 8.57 7.93 33.74
CA VAL A 254 7.56 8.35 32.75
C VAL A 254 8.18 8.56 31.36
N HIS A 255 9.34 9.21 31.32
CA HIS A 255 10.05 9.41 30.04
C HIS A 255 10.55 8.07 29.46
N ALA A 256 11.03 7.16 30.29
CA ALA A 256 11.46 5.83 29.86
C ALA A 256 10.30 5.02 29.23
N GLU A 257 9.11 5.06 29.85
CA GLU A 257 7.90 4.41 29.30
C GLU A 257 7.46 5.06 27.98
N LEU A 258 7.52 6.39 27.91
CA LEU A 258 7.21 7.15 26.69
C LEU A 258 8.18 6.79 25.55
N TYR A 259 9.48 6.72 25.83
CA TYR A 259 10.52 6.36 24.87
C TYR A 259 10.34 4.92 24.35
N GLU A 260 10.03 3.97 25.26
CA GLU A 260 9.66 2.62 24.87
C GLU A 260 8.45 2.59 23.94
N MET A 261 7.43 3.42 24.19
CA MET A 261 6.24 3.53 23.34
C MET A 261 6.59 4.07 21.95
N MET A 262 7.45 5.10 21.86
CA MET A 262 7.95 5.63 20.59
C MET A 262 8.68 4.54 19.79
N TRP A 263 9.55 3.77 20.46
CA TRP A 263 10.23 2.67 19.82
C TRP A 263 9.26 1.58 19.35
N ARG A 264 8.30 1.18 20.18
CA ARG A 264 7.30 0.17 19.79
C ARG A 264 6.52 0.57 18.55
N ARG A 265 6.07 1.84 18.49
CA ARG A 265 5.39 2.37 17.29
C ARG A 265 6.29 2.27 16.06
N SER A 266 7.56 2.62 16.17
CA SER A 266 8.49 2.54 15.04
C SER A 266 8.65 1.13 14.45
N GLN A 267 8.31 0.08 15.21
CA GLN A 267 8.38 -1.32 14.77
C GLN A 267 7.11 -1.78 14.01
N GLU A 268 6.04 -1.00 13.99
CA GLU A 268 4.75 -1.41 13.39
C GLU A 268 4.78 -1.48 11.86
N THR A 269 5.78 -0.90 11.20
CA THR A 269 6.07 -1.21 9.80
C THR A 269 6.17 -2.73 9.52
N THR A 270 6.53 -3.51 10.52
CA THR A 270 6.56 -4.99 10.42
C THR A 270 5.15 -5.59 10.30
N ALA A 271 4.15 -4.98 10.93
CA ALA A 271 2.75 -5.37 10.77
C ALA A 271 2.24 -4.98 9.37
N ALA A 272 2.66 -3.81 8.84
CA ALA A 272 2.37 -3.44 7.45
C ALA A 272 2.90 -4.47 6.45
N GLU A 273 4.12 -4.95 6.65
CA GLU A 273 4.72 -6.01 5.82
C GLU A 273 3.90 -7.30 5.89
N LEU A 274 3.43 -7.68 7.07
CA LEU A 274 2.59 -8.86 7.24
C LEU A 274 1.25 -8.71 6.51
N CYS A 275 0.56 -7.57 6.66
CA CYS A 275 -0.69 -7.28 5.95
C CYS A 275 -0.51 -7.36 4.44
N ALA A 276 0.60 -6.83 3.92
CA ALA A 276 0.93 -6.90 2.49
C ALA A 276 1.10 -8.34 2.00
N THR A 277 1.79 -9.21 2.78
CA THR A 277 1.90 -10.63 2.43
C THR A 277 0.55 -11.35 2.50
N VAL A 278 -0.31 -11.00 3.43
CA VAL A 278 -1.67 -11.53 3.55
C VAL A 278 -2.52 -11.09 2.36
N ALA A 279 -2.46 -9.81 1.98
CA ALA A 279 -3.17 -9.28 0.81
C ALA A 279 -2.75 -9.94 -0.50
N TYR A 280 -1.47 -10.32 -0.62
CA TYR A 280 -0.93 -10.95 -1.83
C TYR A 280 -1.16 -12.46 -1.89
N GLU A 281 -1.01 -13.18 -0.77
CA GLU A 281 -0.95 -14.65 -0.75
C GLU A 281 -2.24 -15.33 -0.27
N TRP A 282 -3.19 -14.59 0.34
CA TRP A 282 -4.47 -15.20 0.70
C TRP A 282 -5.33 -15.36 -0.55
N ASP A 283 -5.19 -16.53 -1.15
CA ASP A 283 -5.91 -16.94 -2.35
C ASP A 283 -7.22 -17.66 -1.95
N ASP A 284 -8.34 -16.99 -2.19
CA ASP A 284 -9.69 -17.49 -1.95
C ASP A 284 -10.63 -16.78 -2.96
N ASP A 285 -11.26 -17.52 -3.82
CA ASP A 285 -12.11 -17.02 -4.92
C ASP A 285 -13.24 -16.10 -4.44
N ASP A 286 -13.66 -16.23 -3.17
CA ASP A 286 -14.69 -15.40 -2.56
C ASP A 286 -14.17 -14.04 -2.03
N LEU A 287 -12.86 -13.79 -2.07
CA LEU A 287 -12.25 -12.53 -1.64
C LEU A 287 -12.28 -11.51 -2.78
N GLY A 288 -13.16 -10.54 -2.69
CA GLY A 288 -13.28 -9.45 -3.67
C GLY A 288 -12.44 -8.23 -3.30
N ASN A 289 -12.73 -7.11 -3.98
CA ASN A 289 -12.09 -5.82 -3.71
C ASN A 289 -12.14 -5.39 -2.25
N ASP A 290 -13.23 -5.68 -1.56
CA ASP A 290 -13.41 -5.31 -0.16
C ASP A 290 -12.32 -5.90 0.74
N PHE A 291 -11.89 -7.14 0.46
CA PHE A 291 -10.78 -7.74 1.19
C PHE A 291 -9.47 -7.01 0.93
N LEU A 292 -9.15 -6.75 -0.33
CA LEU A 292 -7.92 -6.05 -0.71
C LEU A 292 -7.91 -4.63 -0.14
N ILE A 293 -9.05 -3.93 -0.17
CA ILE A 293 -9.20 -2.58 0.42
C ILE A 293 -8.95 -2.63 1.92
N ASP A 294 -9.58 -3.56 2.65
CA ASP A 294 -9.43 -3.67 4.10
C ASP A 294 -7.98 -4.06 4.47
N MET A 295 -7.36 -5.02 3.77
CA MET A 295 -6.00 -5.47 4.07
C MET A 295 -4.94 -4.42 3.73
N THR A 296 -5.08 -3.73 2.61
CA THR A 296 -4.15 -2.66 2.25
C THR A 296 -4.37 -1.42 3.11
N ARG A 297 -5.61 -1.14 3.55
CA ARG A 297 -5.89 -0.09 4.54
C ARG A 297 -5.21 -0.41 5.86
N HIS A 298 -5.37 -1.64 6.37
CA HIS A 298 -4.69 -2.11 7.57
C HIS A 298 -3.16 -1.93 7.43
N GLY A 299 -2.59 -2.42 6.33
CA GLY A 299 -1.15 -2.27 6.07
C GLY A 299 -0.68 -0.81 5.98
N TRP A 300 -1.48 0.09 5.40
CA TRP A 300 -1.14 1.51 5.33
C TRP A 300 -1.26 2.20 6.69
N ASP A 301 -2.26 1.86 7.49
CA ASP A 301 -2.40 2.37 8.86
C ASP A 301 -1.18 1.96 9.71
N GLU A 302 -0.74 0.69 9.64
CA GLU A 302 0.44 0.18 10.33
C GLU A 302 1.76 0.85 9.85
N ALA A 303 1.86 1.12 8.54
CA ALA A 303 3.00 1.89 8.02
C ALA A 303 3.00 3.32 8.56
N ARG A 304 1.83 3.96 8.73
CA ARG A 304 1.69 5.29 9.36
C ARG A 304 2.04 5.24 10.84
N HIS A 305 1.58 4.22 11.57
CA HIS A 305 1.95 4.01 12.98
C HIS A 305 3.47 3.87 13.13
N GLY A 306 4.13 3.15 12.20
CA GLY A 306 5.59 3.10 12.12
C GLY A 306 6.22 4.49 11.92
N MET A 307 5.61 5.35 11.09
CA MET A 307 6.05 6.75 10.94
C MET A 307 5.77 7.60 12.17
N PHE A 308 4.69 7.36 12.93
CA PHE A 308 4.46 8.03 14.22
C PHE A 308 5.63 7.78 15.18
N GLY A 309 6.04 6.52 15.32
CA GLY A 309 7.20 6.17 16.14
C GLY A 309 8.49 6.83 15.64
N ARG A 310 8.71 6.86 14.32
CA ARG A 310 9.86 7.55 13.70
C ARG A 310 9.86 9.05 14.02
N ALA A 311 8.75 9.72 13.78
CA ALA A 311 8.62 11.16 14.02
C ALA A 311 8.81 11.49 15.52
N ALA A 312 8.28 10.66 16.41
CA ALA A 312 8.46 10.84 17.86
C ALA A 312 9.92 10.63 18.28
N LEU A 313 10.59 9.58 17.81
CA LEU A 313 12.03 9.35 18.09
C LEU A 313 12.90 10.50 17.58
N GLN A 314 12.53 11.14 16.48
CA GLN A 314 13.25 12.32 15.97
C GLN A 314 13.14 13.51 16.93
N THR A 315 12.07 13.64 17.70
CA THR A 315 11.98 14.67 18.76
C THR A 315 12.93 14.43 19.92
N GLU A 316 13.35 13.17 20.12
CA GLU A 316 14.39 12.76 21.06
C GLU A 316 15.81 12.80 20.45
N GLY A 317 15.96 13.38 19.25
CA GLY A 317 17.22 13.46 18.52
C GLY A 317 17.72 12.12 17.95
N LYS A 318 16.83 11.10 17.85
CA LYS A 318 17.17 9.78 17.34
C LYS A 318 16.61 9.55 15.93
N GLN A 319 17.43 8.93 15.09
CA GLN A 319 16.95 8.37 13.84
C GLN A 319 16.49 6.93 14.08
N ILE A 320 15.53 6.45 13.26
CA ILE A 320 14.97 5.11 13.42
C ILE A 320 16.02 3.99 13.32
N TRP A 321 17.08 4.19 12.53
CA TRP A 321 18.17 3.20 12.41
C TRP A 321 19.17 3.23 13.55
N GLU A 322 19.07 4.20 14.49
CA GLU A 322 19.87 4.24 15.71
C GLU A 322 19.25 3.42 16.85
N VAL A 323 18.06 2.86 16.62
CA VAL A 323 17.39 1.94 17.53
C VAL A 323 17.26 0.56 16.90
N PRO A 324 17.25 -0.52 17.71
CA PRO A 324 17.14 -1.89 17.17
C PRO A 324 15.85 -2.10 16.34
N ALA A 325 15.97 -2.77 15.20
CA ALA A 325 14.84 -3.19 14.38
C ALA A 325 14.44 -4.63 14.72
N TRP A 326 13.23 -4.83 15.25
CA TRP A 326 12.74 -6.15 15.60
C TRP A 326 12.28 -6.92 14.36
N ILE A 327 13.01 -7.98 14.02
CA ILE A 327 12.72 -8.85 12.89
C ILE A 327 12.09 -10.19 13.29
N GLY A 328 12.08 -10.53 14.57
CA GLY A 328 11.53 -11.79 15.05
C GLY A 328 10.05 -11.99 14.75
N TYR A 329 9.28 -10.89 14.60
CA TYR A 329 7.88 -10.94 14.20
C TYR A 329 7.69 -11.63 12.85
N ALA A 330 8.47 -11.26 11.84
CA ALA A 330 8.44 -11.91 10.53
C ALA A 330 8.80 -13.39 10.62
N ARG A 331 9.89 -13.70 11.31
CA ARG A 331 10.45 -15.07 11.37
C ARG A 331 9.51 -16.10 11.98
N HIS A 332 8.71 -15.72 12.98
CA HIS A 332 7.76 -16.66 13.57
C HIS A 332 6.40 -16.67 12.86
N THR A 333 6.04 -15.63 12.09
CA THR A 333 4.74 -15.56 11.42
C THR A 333 4.77 -16.08 9.99
N MET A 334 5.83 -15.79 9.23
CA MET A 334 5.91 -16.11 7.80
C MET A 334 5.80 -17.59 7.43
N PRO A 335 6.24 -18.56 8.26
CA PRO A 335 6.02 -19.97 7.95
C PRO A 335 4.54 -20.41 7.95
N ALA A 336 3.65 -19.62 8.57
CA ALA A 336 2.23 -19.94 8.66
C ALA A 336 1.46 -19.52 7.37
N PRO A 337 0.33 -20.17 7.05
CA PRO A 337 -0.54 -19.74 5.95
C PRO A 337 -1.17 -18.36 6.24
N PRO A 338 -1.58 -17.59 5.20
CA PRO A 338 -2.07 -16.23 5.35
C PRO A 338 -3.18 -16.03 6.37
N PRO A 339 -4.24 -16.87 6.47
CA PRO A 339 -5.25 -16.70 7.53
C PRO A 339 -4.68 -16.81 8.95
N LYS A 340 -3.69 -17.67 9.16
CA LYS A 340 -3.04 -17.83 10.47
C LYS A 340 -2.11 -16.66 10.77
N ARG A 341 -1.37 -16.14 9.77
CA ARG A 341 -0.60 -14.90 9.92
C ARG A 341 -1.50 -13.75 10.35
N TYR A 342 -2.64 -13.60 9.67
CA TYR A 342 -3.59 -12.54 9.99
C TYR A 342 -4.24 -12.73 11.36
N ALA A 343 -4.52 -13.96 11.79
CA ALA A 343 -5.02 -14.25 13.13
C ALA A 343 -4.02 -13.85 14.22
N HIS A 344 -2.70 -13.99 13.95
CA HIS A 344 -1.67 -13.53 14.88
C HIS A 344 -1.75 -12.01 15.11
N LEU A 345 -1.93 -11.22 14.05
CA LEU A 345 -2.07 -9.76 14.15
C LEU A 345 -3.44 -9.39 14.74
N ALA A 346 -4.51 -9.64 14.01
CA ALA A 346 -5.83 -9.09 14.33
C ALA A 346 -6.49 -9.71 15.57
N VAL A 347 -6.27 -11.04 15.85
CA VAL A 347 -6.93 -11.73 16.96
C VAL A 347 -6.05 -11.83 18.20
N ALA A 348 -4.77 -12.19 18.02
CA ALA A 348 -3.89 -12.42 19.15
C ALA A 348 -3.19 -11.15 19.65
N THR A 349 -3.05 -10.11 18.81
CA THR A 349 -2.34 -8.88 19.15
C THR A 349 -3.32 -7.71 19.35
N GLU A 350 -4.13 -7.36 18.36
CA GLU A 350 -4.94 -6.14 18.36
C GLU A 350 -6.24 -6.26 19.18
N MET A 351 -7.00 -7.35 19.06
CA MET A 351 -8.21 -7.52 19.86
C MET A 351 -7.95 -7.41 21.38
N PRO A 352 -6.89 -8.02 21.96
CA PRO A 352 -6.55 -7.79 23.36
C PRO A 352 -6.11 -6.35 23.67
N ALA A 353 -5.46 -5.65 22.74
CA ALA A 353 -5.01 -4.27 22.91
C ALA A 353 -6.18 -3.27 23.04
N MET A 354 -7.39 -3.66 22.66
CA MET A 354 -8.61 -2.82 22.84
C MET A 354 -9.22 -2.92 24.24
N LYS A 355 -8.70 -3.76 25.14
CA LYS A 355 -9.22 -3.88 26.51
C LYS A 355 -8.88 -2.65 27.34
N HIS A 356 -9.83 -2.25 28.21
CA HIS A 356 -9.67 -1.18 29.18
C HIS A 356 -9.94 -1.69 30.61
N PRO A 357 -9.20 -1.29 31.65
CA PRO A 357 -8.04 -0.36 31.64
C PRO A 357 -6.80 -0.99 30.97
N GLY A 358 -5.92 -0.13 30.51
CA GLY A 358 -4.74 -0.53 29.71
C GLY A 358 -5.05 -0.52 28.19
N GLY A 359 -4.24 -1.17 27.39
CA GLY A 359 -4.37 -1.17 25.94
C GLY A 359 -4.32 0.23 25.31
N LYS A 360 -4.88 0.40 24.11
CA LYS A 360 -4.75 1.63 23.30
C LYS A 360 -5.27 2.88 24.02
N ARG A 361 -6.44 2.80 24.67
CA ARG A 361 -6.97 3.91 25.46
C ARG A 361 -6.04 4.29 26.61
N GLY A 362 -5.52 3.31 27.35
CA GLY A 362 -4.59 3.57 28.45
C GLY A 362 -3.29 4.22 28.00
N GLN A 363 -2.78 3.82 26.81
CA GLN A 363 -1.60 4.44 26.19
C GLN A 363 -1.87 5.92 25.83
N TRP A 364 -3.03 6.22 25.28
CA TRP A 364 -3.43 7.60 25.00
C TRP A 364 -3.56 8.44 26.29
N GLU A 365 -4.26 7.90 27.32
CA GLU A 365 -4.40 8.55 28.63
C GLU A 365 -3.02 8.80 29.27
N PHE A 366 -2.09 7.85 29.20
CA PHE A 366 -0.72 8.01 29.67
C PHE A 366 0.01 9.16 28.95
N CYS A 367 -0.04 9.21 27.64
CA CYS A 367 0.60 10.29 26.85
C CYS A 367 0.05 11.66 27.19
N ARG A 368 -1.28 11.76 27.40
CA ARG A 368 -1.98 13.01 27.71
C ARG A 368 -1.75 13.47 29.16
N ASP A 369 -1.94 12.58 30.13
CA ASP A 369 -2.08 12.95 31.55
C ASP A 369 -0.78 12.82 32.33
N GLN A 370 0.06 11.82 32.01
CA GLN A 370 1.29 11.56 32.75
C GLN A 370 2.53 12.09 32.01
N ALA A 371 2.72 11.67 30.76
CA ALA A 371 3.85 12.13 29.96
C ALA A 371 3.67 13.58 29.48
N GLN A 372 2.45 14.06 29.36
CA GLN A 372 2.09 15.40 28.88
C GLN A 372 2.82 15.73 27.55
N HIS A 373 2.85 14.77 26.63
CA HIS A 373 3.57 14.87 25.37
C HIS A 373 2.58 15.06 24.21
N PRO A 374 2.37 16.29 23.70
CA PRO A 374 1.29 16.60 22.75
C PRO A 374 1.34 15.77 21.48
N LEU A 375 2.52 15.57 20.88
CA LEU A 375 2.69 14.80 19.65
C LEU A 375 2.29 13.33 19.85
N MET A 376 2.81 12.68 20.90
CA MET A 376 2.45 11.30 21.20
C MET A 376 0.99 11.15 21.61
N THR A 377 0.40 12.15 22.27
CA THR A 377 -1.05 12.16 22.55
C THR A 377 -1.84 12.11 21.24
N THR A 378 -1.49 12.96 20.27
CA THR A 378 -2.11 12.95 18.93
C THR A 378 -1.91 11.60 18.24
N PHE A 379 -0.70 11.08 18.23
CA PHE A 379 -0.41 9.79 17.56
C PHE A 379 -1.17 8.63 18.19
N GLN A 380 -1.24 8.55 19.53
CA GLN A 380 -1.97 7.48 20.22
C GLN A 380 -3.50 7.61 20.06
N ASP A 381 -4.03 8.82 19.87
CA ASP A 381 -5.46 9.03 19.61
C ASP A 381 -5.86 8.47 18.23
N PHE A 382 -5.08 8.78 17.20
CA PHE A 382 -5.31 8.26 15.85
C PHE A 382 -4.98 6.77 15.72
N ASP A 383 -3.90 6.29 16.34
CA ASP A 383 -3.59 4.86 16.44
C ASP A 383 -4.75 4.08 17.08
N TRP A 384 -5.30 4.55 18.19
CA TRP A 384 -6.47 3.92 18.80
C TRP A 384 -7.70 3.92 17.87
N ALA A 385 -7.93 5.00 17.13
CA ALA A 385 -9.05 5.07 16.17
C ALA A 385 -8.87 4.08 15.00
N ASP A 386 -7.67 3.95 14.46
CA ASP A 386 -7.36 3.00 13.38
C ASP A 386 -7.49 1.55 13.86
N GLU A 387 -7.05 1.22 15.06
CA GLU A 387 -7.15 -0.11 15.67
C GLU A 387 -8.59 -0.60 15.88
N VAL A 388 -9.55 0.30 16.03
CA VAL A 388 -10.98 -0.07 16.02
C VAL A 388 -11.35 -0.69 14.67
N ASN A 389 -10.85 -0.12 13.57
CA ASN A 389 -11.07 -0.65 12.23
C ASN A 389 -10.36 -1.99 12.02
N HIS A 390 -9.12 -2.13 12.50
CA HIS A 390 -8.35 -3.37 12.42
C HIS A 390 -9.08 -4.54 13.08
N VAL A 391 -9.65 -4.31 14.27
CA VAL A 391 -10.50 -5.31 14.94
C VAL A 391 -11.76 -5.63 14.10
N HIS A 392 -12.36 -4.67 13.42
CA HIS A 392 -13.47 -4.92 12.50
C HIS A 392 -13.04 -5.74 11.30
N PHE A 393 -11.86 -5.48 10.70
CA PHE A 393 -11.31 -6.28 9.61
C PHE A 393 -11.05 -7.73 10.07
N GLY A 394 -10.44 -7.93 11.26
CA GLY A 394 -10.26 -9.26 11.84
C GLY A 394 -11.57 -10.00 12.03
N ARG A 395 -12.63 -9.33 12.50
CA ARG A 395 -13.97 -9.92 12.62
C ARG A 395 -14.56 -10.28 11.27
N ARG A 396 -14.48 -9.38 10.28
CA ARG A 396 -15.01 -9.58 8.93
C ARG A 396 -14.35 -10.76 8.25
N TRP A 397 -13.01 -10.77 8.19
CA TRP A 397 -12.29 -11.71 7.34
C TRP A 397 -11.96 -13.03 8.03
N LEU A 398 -11.62 -13.05 9.32
CA LEU A 398 -11.38 -14.30 10.03
C LEU A 398 -12.66 -14.90 10.58
N ILE A 399 -13.46 -14.16 11.36
CA ILE A 399 -14.62 -14.73 12.02
C ILE A 399 -15.75 -14.99 11.01
N GLN A 400 -16.17 -13.97 10.26
CA GLN A 400 -17.32 -14.08 9.38
C GLN A 400 -16.99 -14.83 8.09
N HIS A 401 -15.90 -14.47 7.41
CA HIS A 401 -15.55 -15.08 6.13
C HIS A 401 -14.88 -16.44 6.31
N TYR A 402 -13.69 -16.51 6.89
CA TYR A 402 -12.89 -17.75 6.96
C TYR A 402 -13.53 -18.82 7.84
N PHE A 403 -13.99 -18.48 9.04
CA PHE A 403 -14.64 -19.42 9.97
C PHE A 403 -16.16 -19.41 9.90
N LYS A 404 -16.78 -18.76 8.89
CA LYS A 404 -18.22 -18.74 8.63
C LYS A 404 -19.05 -18.40 9.88
N GLY A 405 -18.57 -17.43 10.69
CA GLY A 405 -19.22 -16.95 11.92
C GLY A 405 -18.76 -17.64 13.22
N ASP A 406 -17.94 -18.67 13.15
CA ASP A 406 -17.46 -19.38 14.36
C ASP A 406 -16.31 -18.60 15.04
N ARG A 407 -16.72 -17.69 15.95
CA ARG A 407 -15.79 -16.88 16.74
C ARG A 407 -14.84 -17.73 17.59
N ARG A 408 -15.29 -18.89 18.10
CA ARG A 408 -14.46 -19.75 18.95
C ARG A 408 -13.25 -20.26 18.18
N LYS A 409 -13.45 -20.73 16.95
CA LYS A 409 -12.33 -21.18 16.10
C LYS A 409 -11.34 -20.07 15.79
N ALA A 410 -11.81 -18.85 15.57
CA ALA A 410 -10.92 -17.72 15.35
C ALA A 410 -10.04 -17.41 16.59
N LEU A 411 -10.63 -17.47 17.79
CA LEU A 411 -9.89 -17.31 19.05
C LEU A 411 -8.89 -18.46 19.28
N GLU A 412 -9.30 -19.71 19.03
CA GLU A 412 -8.44 -20.89 19.11
C GLU A 412 -7.23 -20.78 18.17
N LEU A 413 -7.45 -20.28 16.94
CA LEU A 413 -6.35 -19.99 16.00
C LEU A 413 -5.43 -18.88 16.52
N GLY A 414 -5.98 -17.81 17.10
CA GLY A 414 -5.19 -16.77 17.77
C GLY A 414 -4.33 -17.34 18.91
N ASP A 415 -4.89 -18.17 19.79
CA ASP A 415 -4.16 -18.83 20.87
C ASP A 415 -3.09 -19.78 20.36
N GLU A 416 -3.33 -20.46 19.22
CA GLU A 416 -2.31 -21.28 18.55
C GLU A 416 -1.13 -20.42 18.10
N THR A 417 -1.36 -19.26 17.48
CA THR A 417 -0.27 -18.38 17.06
C THR A 417 0.56 -17.83 18.23
N VAL A 418 -0.06 -17.63 19.40
CA VAL A 418 0.67 -17.25 20.62
C VAL A 418 1.59 -18.38 21.08
N ARG A 419 1.11 -19.63 21.06
CA ARG A 419 1.94 -20.81 21.40
C ARG A 419 3.10 -20.97 20.41
N ASP A 420 2.86 -20.82 19.11
CA ASP A 420 3.92 -20.91 18.09
C ASP A 420 4.98 -19.84 18.30
N ARG A 421 4.56 -18.61 18.62
CA ARG A 421 5.49 -17.52 18.97
C ARG A 421 6.35 -17.87 20.19
N GLN A 422 5.73 -18.40 21.25
CA GLN A 422 6.45 -18.81 22.45
C GLN A 422 7.45 -19.93 22.15
N ALA A 423 7.04 -20.95 21.38
CA ALA A 423 7.90 -22.04 20.98
C ALA A 423 9.09 -21.54 20.14
N PHE A 424 8.84 -20.65 19.18
CA PHE A 424 9.88 -20.03 18.37
C PHE A 424 10.95 -19.33 19.23
N TYR A 425 10.54 -18.47 20.17
CA TYR A 425 11.51 -17.76 21.01
C TYR A 425 12.22 -18.65 22.01
N THR A 426 11.57 -19.69 22.53
CA THR A 426 12.21 -20.70 23.38
C THR A 426 13.28 -21.47 22.60
N GLN A 427 13.00 -21.87 21.39
CA GLN A 427 13.97 -22.54 20.52
C GLN A 427 15.12 -21.59 20.15
N TYR A 428 14.80 -20.34 19.77
CA TYR A 428 15.81 -19.36 19.40
C TYR A 428 16.79 -19.08 20.55
N ALA A 429 16.31 -18.91 21.80
CA ALA A 429 17.15 -18.73 22.97
C ALA A 429 18.06 -19.95 23.25
N ALA A 430 17.54 -21.16 23.04
CA ALA A 430 18.35 -22.37 23.20
C ALA A 430 19.47 -22.51 22.15
N GLU A 431 19.22 -22.03 20.93
CA GLU A 431 20.18 -22.03 19.82
C GLU A 431 21.20 -20.86 19.90
N HIS A 432 20.85 -19.78 20.60
CA HIS A 432 21.62 -18.53 20.70
C HIS A 432 21.79 -18.07 22.17
N PRO A 433 22.48 -18.86 23.00
CA PRO A 433 22.62 -18.57 24.45
C PRO A 433 23.33 -17.23 24.73
N GLU A 434 24.09 -16.70 23.78
CA GLU A 434 24.72 -15.38 23.87
C GLU A 434 23.73 -14.20 23.88
N THR A 435 22.47 -14.41 23.47
CA THR A 435 21.45 -13.35 23.44
C THR A 435 20.72 -13.17 24.79
N ASP A 436 20.86 -14.09 25.72
CA ASP A 436 20.29 -13.99 27.08
C ASP A 436 21.00 -12.95 27.97
N SER A 437 22.09 -12.36 27.49
CA SER A 437 22.89 -11.37 28.22
C SER A 437 22.67 -9.93 27.73
N LEU A 438 21.72 -9.70 26.81
CA LEU A 438 21.32 -8.38 26.31
C LEU A 438 19.98 -7.96 26.91
#